data_c70d589008e37338ee7f03a8bda2e16f
#
_entry.id   c70d589008e37338ee7f03a8bda2e16f
#
_cell.length_a   1.000
_cell.length_b   1.000
_cell.length_c   1.000
_cell.angle_alpha   90.00
_cell.angle_beta   90.00
_cell.angle_gamma   90.00
#
_symmetry.space_group_name_H-M   'P 1'
#
loop_
_entity.id
_entity.type
_entity.pdbx_description
1 polymer ?
#
loop_
_entity_poly.entity_id
_entity_poly.type
_entity_poly.pdbx_seq_one_letter_code
_entity_poly.pdbx_strand_id
1 'polypeptide(L)'
;MGGTTCVTSNASGITKANGSELEGKKVAVPLGTMAEYVFDESMKVVGADRSKMDIIQMDPEEGAAALVSGDVVMGCLFGGNSIKAATAVGSRLLTVDEARAAGILGIDITSVTDKFMKENPGMLRTFIEVTHEANARYKAGKADMNSMAKASEMTVADMKDTLSGFKFLTPEETKASMESGNLDGFLKGMGTPAGAVDTSFLPL
;
A
#
# COMPACT_ATOMS: atom_id res chain seq x y z
N MET A 1 -4.57 -1.68 -3.42
CA MET A 1 -3.28 -2.27 -3.82
C MET A 1 -2.49 -1.46 -4.86
N GLY A 2 -3.10 -0.55 -5.60
CA GLY A 2 -2.36 0.34 -6.51
C GLY A 2 -1.40 1.32 -5.83
N GLY A 3 -1.60 1.57 -4.53
CA GLY A 3 -0.82 2.52 -3.75
C GLY A 3 0.53 2.02 -3.21
N THR A 4 0.80 0.71 -3.27
CA THR A 4 2.07 0.10 -2.82
C THR A 4 2.49 -1.00 -3.80
N THR A 5 3.76 -1.02 -4.20
CA THR A 5 4.27 -1.99 -5.18
C THR A 5 5.79 -2.09 -5.12
N CYS A 6 6.35 -3.24 -5.54
CA CYS A 6 7.78 -3.38 -5.82
C CYS A 6 8.02 -3.24 -7.33
N VAL A 7 9.00 -2.42 -7.69
CA VAL A 7 9.41 -2.13 -9.07
C VAL A 7 10.85 -2.55 -9.25
N THR A 8 11.13 -3.39 -10.24
CA THR A 8 12.50 -3.75 -10.66
C THR A 8 12.93 -2.87 -11.82
N SER A 9 14.20 -2.46 -11.85
CA SER A 9 14.71 -1.68 -12.98
C SER A 9 14.73 -2.51 -14.26
N ASN A 10 14.37 -1.93 -15.40
CA ASN A 10 14.43 -2.61 -16.69
C ASN A 10 15.87 -3.03 -17.04
N ALA A 11 16.86 -2.26 -16.57
CA ALA A 11 18.28 -2.57 -16.80
C ALA A 11 18.74 -3.84 -16.08
N SER A 12 18.07 -4.24 -14.98
CA SER A 12 18.40 -5.48 -14.25
C SER A 12 17.98 -6.74 -14.99
N GLY A 13 16.99 -6.66 -15.87
CA GLY A 13 16.36 -7.81 -16.52
C GLY A 13 15.55 -8.70 -15.56
N ILE A 14 15.42 -8.30 -14.29
CA ILE A 14 14.72 -9.09 -13.26
C ILE A 14 13.21 -8.89 -13.39
N THR A 15 12.51 -10.01 -13.46
CA THR A 15 11.06 -10.09 -13.58
C THR A 15 10.52 -11.12 -12.60
N LYS A 16 9.22 -11.30 -12.55
CA LYS A 16 8.58 -12.38 -11.78
C LYS A 16 9.14 -13.76 -12.10
N ALA A 17 9.52 -14.00 -13.36
CA ALA A 17 9.96 -15.33 -13.82
C ALA A 17 11.36 -15.72 -13.32
N ASN A 18 12.21 -14.74 -13.02
CA ASN A 18 13.57 -14.93 -12.53
C ASN A 18 13.83 -14.16 -11.22
N GLY A 19 12.82 -14.02 -10.38
CA GLY A 19 12.88 -13.23 -9.14
C GLY A 19 13.99 -13.65 -8.17
N SER A 20 14.42 -14.93 -8.20
CA SER A 20 15.56 -15.39 -7.40
C SER A 20 16.88 -14.69 -7.73
N GLU A 21 17.00 -14.03 -8.89
CA GLU A 21 18.17 -13.20 -9.24
C GLU A 21 18.27 -11.91 -8.42
N LEU A 22 17.25 -11.58 -7.61
CA LEU A 22 17.31 -10.53 -6.59
C LEU A 22 18.27 -10.89 -5.45
N GLU A 23 18.57 -12.16 -5.21
CA GLU A 23 19.53 -12.60 -4.20
C GLU A 23 20.92 -11.98 -4.46
N GLY A 24 21.53 -11.41 -3.44
CA GLY A 24 22.80 -10.69 -3.53
C GLY A 24 22.70 -9.28 -4.14
N LYS A 25 21.51 -8.80 -4.47
CA LYS A 25 21.31 -7.43 -4.99
C LYS A 25 20.88 -6.45 -3.92
N LYS A 26 21.17 -5.16 -4.22
CA LYS A 26 20.68 -4.04 -3.40
C LYS A 26 19.22 -3.74 -3.73
N VAL A 27 18.39 -3.69 -2.72
CA VAL A 27 16.95 -3.39 -2.84
C VAL A 27 16.54 -2.32 -1.82
N ALA A 28 15.77 -1.33 -2.22
CA ALA A 28 15.27 -0.29 -1.34
C ALA A 28 13.90 -0.67 -0.79
N VAL A 29 13.75 -0.67 0.54
CA VAL A 29 12.50 -1.03 1.22
C VAL A 29 12.28 -0.10 2.41
N PRO A 30 11.15 0.60 2.51
CA PRO A 30 10.79 1.36 3.71
C PRO A 30 10.31 0.38 4.80
N LEU A 31 11.23 -0.03 5.67
CA LEU A 31 10.99 -1.03 6.71
C LEU A 31 9.94 -0.55 7.74
N GLY A 32 9.19 -1.48 8.31
CA GLY A 32 8.12 -1.19 9.26
C GLY A 32 6.83 -0.66 8.60
N THR A 33 6.74 -0.69 7.27
CA THR A 33 5.60 -0.17 6.51
C THR A 33 4.87 -1.25 5.71
N MET A 34 3.75 -0.88 5.08
CA MET A 34 3.04 -1.73 4.12
C MET A 34 3.95 -2.18 2.96
N ALA A 35 4.92 -1.37 2.56
CA ALA A 35 5.83 -1.74 1.48
C ALA A 35 6.76 -2.88 1.86
N GLU A 36 7.19 -2.98 3.13
CA GLU A 36 7.91 -4.16 3.60
C GLU A 36 7.05 -5.42 3.55
N TYR A 37 5.80 -5.34 4.01
CA TYR A 37 4.88 -6.47 3.90
C TYR A 37 4.68 -6.92 2.44
N VAL A 38 4.44 -5.97 1.53
CA VAL A 38 4.31 -6.28 0.09
C VAL A 38 5.60 -6.87 -0.48
N PHE A 39 6.76 -6.37 -0.04
CA PHE A 39 8.06 -6.94 -0.39
C PHE A 39 8.17 -8.39 0.05
N ASP A 40 7.95 -8.68 1.33
CA ASP A 40 8.09 -10.02 1.90
C ASP A 40 7.17 -11.05 1.22
N GLU A 41 5.91 -10.68 1.02
CA GLU A 41 4.97 -11.56 0.32
C GLU A 41 5.33 -11.72 -1.16
N SER A 42 5.81 -10.65 -1.82
CA SER A 42 6.28 -10.75 -3.20
C SER A 42 7.48 -11.67 -3.34
N MET A 43 8.42 -11.65 -2.40
CA MET A 43 9.59 -12.56 -2.41
C MET A 43 9.16 -14.02 -2.34
N LYS A 44 8.16 -14.35 -1.52
CA LYS A 44 7.59 -15.71 -1.48
C LYS A 44 7.00 -16.13 -2.83
N VAL A 45 6.30 -15.22 -3.52
CA VAL A 45 5.69 -15.49 -4.83
C VAL A 45 6.74 -15.74 -5.92
N VAL A 46 7.83 -14.97 -5.92
CA VAL A 46 8.89 -15.09 -6.94
C VAL A 46 9.99 -16.07 -6.57
N GLY A 47 9.88 -16.73 -5.40
CA GLY A 47 10.85 -17.75 -4.95
C GLY A 47 12.22 -17.19 -4.58
N ALA A 48 12.29 -15.96 -4.08
CA ALA A 48 13.51 -15.29 -3.69
C ALA A 48 13.67 -15.27 -2.15
N ASP A 49 14.87 -15.51 -1.67
CA ASP A 49 15.20 -15.47 -0.24
C ASP A 49 15.61 -14.07 0.18
N ARG A 50 14.70 -13.39 0.93
CA ARG A 50 14.93 -12.06 1.50
C ARG A 50 16.26 -11.96 2.25
N SER A 51 16.63 -13.00 2.99
CA SER A 51 17.83 -12.99 3.85
C SER A 51 19.15 -12.90 3.08
N LYS A 52 19.10 -13.15 1.79
CA LYS A 52 20.26 -13.08 0.88
C LYS A 52 20.34 -11.78 0.10
N MET A 53 19.47 -10.82 0.37
CA MET A 53 19.46 -9.52 -0.30
C MET A 53 20.14 -8.46 0.55
N ASP A 54 20.71 -7.45 -0.10
CA ASP A 54 21.20 -6.23 0.57
C ASP A 54 20.03 -5.23 0.65
N ILE A 55 19.25 -5.33 1.76
CA ILE A 55 18.07 -4.50 1.98
C ILE A 55 18.50 -3.17 2.58
N ILE A 56 18.23 -2.09 1.85
CA ILE A 56 18.54 -0.73 2.28
C ILE A 56 17.25 -0.03 2.70
N GLN A 57 17.21 0.42 3.97
CA GLN A 57 16.13 1.26 4.45
C GLN A 57 16.15 2.60 3.71
N MET A 58 15.10 2.88 2.98
CA MET A 58 14.90 4.14 2.26
C MET A 58 13.43 4.53 2.29
N ASP A 59 13.15 5.81 2.41
CA ASP A 59 11.81 6.32 2.17
C ASP A 59 11.42 6.17 0.69
N PRO A 60 10.11 6.14 0.36
CA PRO A 60 9.66 5.85 -1.01
C PRO A 60 10.24 6.76 -2.09
N GLU A 61 10.44 8.03 -1.79
CA GLU A 61 11.04 9.00 -2.72
C GLU A 61 12.52 8.74 -2.93
N GLU A 62 13.25 8.44 -1.85
CA GLU A 62 14.68 8.08 -1.91
C GLU A 62 14.87 6.76 -2.65
N GLY A 63 14.03 5.74 -2.35
CA GLY A 63 14.06 4.46 -3.04
C GLY A 63 13.76 4.57 -4.54
N ALA A 64 12.82 5.45 -4.92
CA ALA A 64 12.54 5.74 -6.33
C ALA A 64 13.74 6.42 -7.01
N ALA A 65 14.37 7.39 -6.35
CA ALA A 65 15.57 8.06 -6.86
C ALA A 65 16.74 7.09 -7.00
N ALA A 66 16.97 6.21 -6.02
CA ALA A 66 18.01 5.18 -6.07
C ALA A 66 17.77 4.15 -7.19
N LEU A 67 16.51 3.82 -7.50
CA LEU A 67 16.16 2.98 -8.64
C LEU A 67 16.44 3.68 -9.97
N VAL A 68 16.13 4.98 -10.07
CA VAL A 68 16.39 5.80 -11.27
C VAL A 68 17.87 5.97 -11.52
N SER A 69 18.69 6.17 -10.47
CA SER A 69 20.16 6.28 -10.58
C SER A 69 20.86 4.94 -10.85
N GLY A 70 20.18 3.81 -10.57
CA GLY A 70 20.75 2.46 -10.67
C GLY A 70 21.54 2.01 -9.44
N ASP A 71 21.42 2.72 -8.32
CA ASP A 71 22.07 2.35 -7.04
C ASP A 71 21.42 1.11 -6.42
N VAL A 72 20.13 0.85 -6.73
CA VAL A 72 19.39 -0.35 -6.39
C VAL A 72 18.75 -0.97 -7.63
N VAL A 73 18.55 -2.28 -7.62
CA VAL A 73 17.89 -2.98 -8.75
C VAL A 73 16.37 -3.07 -8.56
N MET A 74 15.89 -2.89 -7.34
CA MET A 74 14.46 -2.89 -7.00
C MET A 74 14.17 -1.89 -5.90
N GLY A 75 13.02 -1.23 -5.99
CA GLY A 75 12.44 -0.43 -4.91
C GLY A 75 11.01 -0.87 -4.63
N CYS A 76 10.68 -1.13 -3.35
CA CYS A 76 9.30 -1.31 -2.90
C CYS A 76 8.80 0.02 -2.37
N LEU A 77 7.73 0.54 -2.93
CA LEU A 77 7.37 1.96 -2.85
C LEU A 77 5.88 2.13 -2.62
N PHE A 78 5.51 3.27 -2.05
CA PHE A 78 4.15 3.76 -2.02
C PHE A 78 4.12 5.27 -2.38
N GLY A 79 2.91 5.79 -2.63
CA GLY A 79 2.74 7.15 -3.12
C GLY A 79 2.87 7.27 -4.65
N GLY A 80 1.93 8.01 -5.26
CA GLY A 80 1.82 8.09 -6.71
C GLY A 80 3.06 8.62 -7.41
N ASN A 81 3.71 9.64 -6.85
CA ASN A 81 4.91 10.26 -7.45
C ASN A 81 6.10 9.29 -7.45
N SER A 82 6.36 8.60 -6.33
CA SER A 82 7.45 7.63 -6.21
C SER A 82 7.25 6.44 -7.15
N ILE A 83 6.02 5.91 -7.21
CA ILE A 83 5.67 4.80 -8.13
C ILE A 83 5.82 5.23 -9.59
N LYS A 84 5.35 6.44 -9.94
CA LYS A 84 5.47 7.00 -11.30
C LYS A 84 6.94 7.15 -11.70
N ALA A 85 7.79 7.69 -10.83
CA ALA A 85 9.22 7.82 -11.09
C ALA A 85 9.88 6.45 -11.29
N ALA A 86 9.61 5.49 -10.44
CA ALA A 86 10.16 4.14 -10.54
C ALA A 86 9.70 3.41 -11.81
N THR A 87 8.41 3.51 -12.16
CA THR A 87 7.86 2.84 -13.35
C THR A 87 8.30 3.49 -14.67
N ALA A 88 8.86 4.70 -14.64
CA ALA A 88 9.48 5.29 -15.82
C ALA A 88 10.78 4.57 -16.25
N VAL A 89 11.47 3.92 -15.31
CA VAL A 89 12.74 3.19 -15.55
C VAL A 89 12.65 1.70 -15.27
N GLY A 90 11.51 1.23 -14.79
CA GLY A 90 11.32 -0.15 -14.34
C GLY A 90 9.91 -0.68 -14.59
N SER A 91 9.71 -1.91 -14.17
CA SER A 91 8.43 -2.61 -14.27
C SER A 91 8.02 -3.16 -12.90
N ARG A 92 6.71 -3.22 -12.63
CA ARG A 92 6.21 -3.87 -11.41
C ARG A 92 6.63 -5.33 -11.40
N LEU A 93 7.22 -5.79 -10.30
CA LEU A 93 7.60 -7.20 -10.12
C LEU A 93 6.38 -8.12 -10.18
N LEU A 94 5.28 -7.69 -9.55
CA LEU A 94 3.96 -8.28 -9.67
C LEU A 94 2.98 -7.21 -10.11
N THR A 95 2.12 -7.52 -11.07
CA THR A 95 0.97 -6.68 -11.39
C THR A 95 -0.01 -6.65 -10.22
N VAL A 96 -0.90 -5.67 -10.20
CA VAL A 96 -1.95 -5.57 -9.17
C VAL A 96 -2.81 -6.84 -9.10
N ASP A 97 -3.13 -7.42 -10.25
CA ASP A 97 -3.96 -8.63 -10.31
C ASP A 97 -3.19 -9.87 -9.86
N GLU A 98 -1.91 -9.99 -10.19
CA GLU A 98 -1.05 -11.09 -9.71
C GLU A 98 -0.86 -11.02 -8.20
N ALA A 99 -0.60 -9.84 -7.65
CA ALA A 99 -0.48 -9.65 -6.21
C ALA A 99 -1.78 -10.01 -5.49
N ARG A 100 -2.94 -9.57 -6.04
CA ARG A 100 -4.26 -9.93 -5.51
C ARG A 100 -4.52 -11.43 -5.59
N ALA A 101 -4.19 -12.07 -6.71
CA ALA A 101 -4.35 -13.52 -6.87
C ALA A 101 -3.47 -14.32 -5.90
N ALA A 102 -2.31 -13.78 -5.53
CA ALA A 102 -1.41 -14.35 -4.53
C ALA A 102 -1.84 -14.05 -3.07
N GLY A 103 -2.97 -13.36 -2.86
CA GLY A 103 -3.44 -13.01 -1.53
C GLY A 103 -2.68 -11.85 -0.87
N ILE A 104 -1.84 -11.14 -1.62
CA ILE A 104 -1.14 -9.96 -1.12
C ILE A 104 -2.16 -8.83 -1.06
N LEU A 105 -2.62 -8.51 0.16
CA LEU A 105 -3.61 -7.47 0.40
C LEU A 105 -2.91 -6.20 0.88
N GLY A 106 -3.02 -5.12 0.12
CA GLY A 106 -2.74 -3.78 0.61
C GLY A 106 -4.00 -3.22 1.24
N ILE A 107 -3.95 -2.92 2.52
CA ILE A 107 -5.06 -2.34 3.27
C ILE A 107 -4.57 -1.01 3.85
N ASP A 108 -5.26 0.07 3.52
CA ASP A 108 -5.08 1.34 4.20
C ASP A 108 -6.04 1.39 5.39
N ILE A 109 -5.49 1.47 6.58
CA ILE A 109 -6.25 1.54 7.83
C ILE A 109 -5.91 2.82 8.59
N THR A 110 -6.91 3.39 9.22
CA THR A 110 -6.70 4.45 10.21
C THR A 110 -6.62 3.81 11.59
N SER A 111 -5.57 4.13 12.33
CA SER A 111 -5.41 3.72 13.72
C SER A 111 -5.44 4.91 14.66
N VAL A 112 -5.96 4.71 15.85
CA VAL A 112 -5.97 5.69 16.92
C VAL A 112 -5.47 5.05 18.21
N THR A 113 -4.93 5.85 19.14
CA THR A 113 -4.56 5.33 20.44
C THR A 113 -5.80 5.06 21.31
N ASP A 114 -5.74 4.08 22.21
CA ASP A 114 -6.80 3.82 23.19
C ASP A 114 -7.16 5.07 23.99
N LYS A 115 -6.16 5.90 24.32
CA LYS A 115 -6.37 7.17 25.01
C LYS A 115 -7.23 8.11 24.17
N PHE A 116 -6.90 8.30 22.89
CA PHE A 116 -7.68 9.18 22.01
C PHE A 116 -9.13 8.69 21.86
N MET A 117 -9.32 7.39 21.64
CA MET A 117 -10.63 6.77 21.50
C MET A 117 -11.50 7.00 22.76
N LYS A 118 -10.92 6.84 23.96
CA LYS A 118 -11.63 7.03 25.23
C LYS A 118 -11.96 8.50 25.52
N GLU A 119 -11.03 9.40 25.22
CA GLU A 119 -11.19 10.83 25.52
C GLU A 119 -12.00 11.57 24.45
N ASN A 120 -12.03 11.09 23.20
CA ASN A 120 -12.64 11.78 22.06
C ASN A 120 -13.58 10.90 21.22
N PRO A 121 -14.50 10.12 21.80
CA PRO A 121 -15.33 9.18 21.04
C PRO A 121 -16.24 9.89 20.01
N GLY A 122 -16.71 11.08 20.32
CA GLY A 122 -17.54 11.89 19.39
C GLY A 122 -16.75 12.33 18.16
N MET A 123 -15.52 12.81 18.35
CA MET A 123 -14.65 13.21 17.25
C MET A 123 -14.30 12.01 16.35
N LEU A 124 -14.03 10.85 16.95
CA LEU A 124 -13.73 9.62 16.21
C LEU A 124 -14.93 9.19 15.36
N ARG A 125 -16.16 9.23 15.89
CA ARG A 125 -17.37 8.94 15.12
C ARG A 125 -17.51 9.88 13.93
N THR A 126 -17.42 11.18 14.16
CA THR A 126 -17.51 12.18 13.09
C THR A 126 -16.45 11.96 12.03
N PHE A 127 -15.20 11.64 12.41
CA PHE A 127 -14.14 11.35 11.45
C PHE A 127 -14.49 10.14 10.57
N ILE A 128 -14.98 9.06 11.17
CA ILE A 128 -15.36 7.84 10.44
C ILE A 128 -16.55 8.11 9.52
N GLU A 129 -17.59 8.81 9.99
CA GLU A 129 -18.76 9.18 9.20
C GLU A 129 -18.37 10.03 7.96
N VAL A 130 -17.56 11.07 8.15
CA VAL A 130 -17.08 11.93 7.07
C VAL A 130 -16.22 11.14 6.07
N THR A 131 -15.39 10.22 6.55
CA THR A 131 -14.58 9.35 5.69
C THR A 131 -15.46 8.46 4.80
N HIS A 132 -16.46 7.81 5.39
CA HIS A 132 -17.39 6.97 4.61
C HIS A 132 -18.26 7.79 3.65
N GLU A 133 -18.70 8.99 4.05
CA GLU A 133 -19.40 9.90 3.15
C GLU A 133 -18.52 10.30 1.95
N ALA A 134 -17.25 10.63 2.18
CA ALA A 134 -16.30 10.95 1.12
C ALA A 134 -16.10 9.76 0.17
N ASN A 135 -15.95 8.54 0.71
CA ASN A 135 -15.86 7.31 -0.07
C ASN A 135 -17.12 7.08 -0.93
N ALA A 136 -18.30 7.27 -0.36
CA ALA A 136 -19.57 7.15 -1.07
C ALA A 136 -19.70 8.18 -2.20
N ARG A 137 -19.31 9.42 -1.96
CA ARG A 137 -19.29 10.49 -3.00
C ARG A 137 -18.33 10.13 -4.14
N TYR A 138 -17.15 9.61 -3.82
CA TYR A 138 -16.19 9.17 -4.84
C TYR A 138 -16.77 8.01 -5.67
N LYS A 139 -17.30 6.96 -5.04
CA LYS A 139 -17.95 5.81 -5.72
C LYS A 139 -19.11 6.26 -6.63
N ALA A 140 -19.86 7.28 -6.24
CA ALA A 140 -20.97 7.85 -7.01
C ALA A 140 -20.49 8.81 -8.14
N GLY A 141 -19.20 9.03 -8.33
CA GLY A 141 -18.66 9.97 -9.31
C GLY A 141 -18.92 11.45 -8.97
N LYS A 142 -19.22 11.76 -7.71
CA LYS A 142 -19.54 13.11 -7.19
C LYS A 142 -18.39 13.78 -6.47
N ALA A 143 -17.20 13.16 -6.44
CA ALA A 143 -16.01 13.74 -5.82
C ALA A 143 -15.45 14.88 -6.70
N ASP A 144 -14.99 15.95 -6.05
CA ASP A 144 -14.28 17.03 -6.74
C ASP A 144 -12.82 16.63 -6.99
N MET A 145 -12.59 16.01 -8.15
CA MET A 145 -11.27 15.53 -8.55
C MET A 145 -10.23 16.65 -8.70
N ASN A 146 -10.65 17.88 -9.01
CA ASN A 146 -9.74 19.01 -9.13
C ASN A 146 -9.21 19.44 -7.75
N SER A 147 -10.12 19.57 -6.76
CA SER A 147 -9.74 19.89 -5.41
C SER A 147 -8.88 18.78 -4.78
N MET A 148 -9.21 17.52 -5.02
CA MET A 148 -8.41 16.39 -4.55
C MET A 148 -7.01 16.38 -5.15
N ALA A 149 -6.88 16.53 -6.47
CA ALA A 149 -5.60 16.57 -7.16
C ALA A 149 -4.73 17.73 -6.68
N LYS A 150 -5.34 18.93 -6.51
CA LYS A 150 -4.64 20.11 -5.98
C LYS A 150 -4.13 19.88 -4.56
N ALA A 151 -4.95 19.30 -3.67
CA ALA A 151 -4.58 19.02 -2.28
C ALA A 151 -3.46 17.98 -2.15
N SER A 152 -3.32 17.09 -3.13
CA SER A 152 -2.30 16.03 -3.17
C SER A 152 -1.12 16.38 -4.09
N GLU A 153 -1.05 17.62 -4.59
CA GLU A 153 0.01 18.09 -5.50
C GLU A 153 0.17 17.20 -6.76
N MET A 154 -0.96 16.66 -7.24
CA MET A 154 -1.02 15.76 -8.39
C MET A 154 -1.77 16.40 -9.55
N THR A 155 -1.57 15.87 -10.76
CA THR A 155 -2.52 16.14 -11.85
C THR A 155 -3.81 15.35 -11.65
N VAL A 156 -4.91 15.79 -12.23
CA VAL A 156 -6.20 15.04 -12.20
C VAL A 156 -6.04 13.65 -12.80
N ALA A 157 -5.20 13.50 -13.82
CA ALA A 157 -4.94 12.21 -14.45
C ALA A 157 -4.19 11.26 -13.49
N ASP A 158 -3.11 11.73 -12.86
CA ASP A 158 -2.34 10.95 -11.88
C ASP A 158 -3.19 10.60 -10.66
N MET A 159 -4.05 11.51 -10.19
CA MET A 159 -4.99 11.25 -9.10
C MET A 159 -5.98 10.12 -9.46
N LYS A 160 -6.56 10.17 -10.66
CA LYS A 160 -7.47 9.11 -11.14
C LYS A 160 -6.77 7.77 -11.23
N ASP A 161 -5.56 7.73 -11.77
CA ASP A 161 -4.76 6.51 -11.88
C ASP A 161 -4.48 5.94 -10.48
N THR A 162 -4.01 6.76 -9.55
CA THR A 162 -3.77 6.38 -8.16
C THR A 162 -5.04 5.79 -7.52
N LEU A 163 -6.17 6.49 -7.59
CA LEU A 163 -7.42 6.07 -6.96
C LEU A 163 -8.01 4.80 -7.60
N SER A 164 -7.72 4.52 -8.88
CA SER A 164 -8.16 3.29 -9.55
C SER A 164 -7.63 2.02 -8.89
N GLY A 165 -6.50 2.12 -8.19
CA GLY A 165 -5.89 1.03 -7.43
C GLY A 165 -6.56 0.74 -6.08
N PHE A 166 -7.45 1.63 -5.60
CA PHE A 166 -8.11 1.48 -4.31
C PHE A 166 -9.55 0.96 -4.45
N LYS A 167 -9.97 0.16 -3.46
CA LYS A 167 -11.37 -0.22 -3.28
C LYS A 167 -11.90 0.52 -2.05
N PHE A 168 -12.75 1.49 -2.27
CA PHE A 168 -13.41 2.25 -1.21
C PHE A 168 -14.64 1.46 -0.72
N LEU A 169 -14.56 0.95 0.51
CA LEU A 169 -15.59 0.10 1.09
C LEU A 169 -16.73 0.94 1.69
N THR A 170 -17.97 0.41 1.64
CA THR A 170 -19.07 0.93 2.48
C THR A 170 -18.85 0.54 3.94
N PRO A 171 -19.60 1.11 4.90
CA PRO A 171 -19.52 0.68 6.30
C PRO A 171 -19.75 -0.83 6.47
N GLU A 172 -20.75 -1.39 5.78
CA GLU A 172 -21.08 -2.81 5.82
C GLU A 172 -19.98 -3.68 5.20
N GLU A 173 -19.44 -3.27 4.04
CA GLU A 173 -18.29 -3.93 3.40
C GLU A 173 -17.04 -3.87 4.31
N THR A 174 -16.83 -2.75 4.99
CA THR A 174 -15.72 -2.56 5.95
C THR A 174 -15.87 -3.53 7.11
N LYS A 175 -17.06 -3.59 7.72
CA LYS A 175 -17.37 -4.52 8.81
C LYS A 175 -17.15 -5.96 8.38
N ALA A 176 -17.73 -6.37 7.25
CA ALA A 176 -17.57 -7.71 6.71
C ALA A 176 -16.10 -8.07 6.44
N SER A 177 -15.31 -7.12 5.93
CA SER A 177 -13.87 -7.30 5.71
C SER A 177 -13.11 -7.49 7.02
N MET A 178 -13.42 -6.71 8.05
CA MET A 178 -12.82 -6.81 9.38
C MET A 178 -13.17 -8.14 10.08
N GLU A 179 -14.41 -8.60 9.94
CA GLU A 179 -14.91 -9.83 10.57
C GLU A 179 -14.55 -11.11 9.80
N SER A 180 -14.05 -11.00 8.57
CA SER A 180 -13.73 -12.15 7.71
C SER A 180 -12.48 -12.93 8.15
N GLY A 181 -11.71 -12.44 9.10
CA GLY A 181 -10.41 -12.98 9.51
C GLY A 181 -9.24 -12.66 8.57
N ASN A 182 -9.51 -12.14 7.36
CA ASN A 182 -8.45 -11.74 6.43
C ASN A 182 -7.62 -10.58 6.98
N LEU A 183 -8.27 -9.64 7.67
CA LEU A 183 -7.60 -8.52 8.32
C LEU A 183 -6.76 -8.99 9.51
N ASP A 184 -7.24 -9.96 10.28
CA ASP A 184 -6.51 -10.51 11.44
C ASP A 184 -5.17 -11.14 11.03
N GLY A 185 -5.17 -11.90 9.94
CA GLY A 185 -3.95 -12.49 9.38
C GLY A 185 -2.93 -11.44 8.97
N PHE A 186 -3.40 -10.40 8.29
CA PHE A 186 -2.58 -9.25 7.90
C PHE A 186 -2.04 -8.49 9.12
N LEU A 187 -2.90 -8.09 10.05
CA LEU A 187 -2.52 -7.34 11.25
C LEU A 187 -1.55 -8.14 12.14
N LYS A 188 -1.78 -9.45 12.26
CA LYS A 188 -0.89 -10.36 12.98
C LYS A 188 0.49 -10.42 12.32
N GLY A 189 0.56 -10.48 10.99
CA GLY A 189 1.79 -10.41 10.21
C GLY A 189 2.55 -9.09 10.43
N MET A 190 1.82 -7.99 10.69
CA MET A 190 2.38 -6.67 11.02
C MET A 190 2.71 -6.50 12.52
N GLY A 191 2.58 -7.54 13.35
CA GLY A 191 2.84 -7.47 14.79
C GLY A 191 1.77 -6.71 15.59
N THR A 192 0.58 -6.50 15.03
CA THR A 192 -0.52 -5.81 15.71
C THR A 192 -1.08 -6.68 16.85
N PRO A 193 -1.34 -6.12 18.05
CA PRO A 193 -1.92 -6.88 19.15
C PRO A 193 -3.30 -7.44 18.83
N ALA A 194 -3.61 -8.61 19.39
CA ALA A 194 -4.94 -9.19 19.30
C ALA A 194 -6.00 -8.23 19.89
N GLY A 195 -7.15 -8.08 19.21
CA GLY A 195 -8.23 -7.20 19.66
C GLY A 195 -8.05 -5.71 19.31
N ALA A 196 -7.05 -5.37 18.50
CA ALA A 196 -6.85 -3.99 18.03
C ALA A 196 -7.91 -3.52 17.01
N VAL A 197 -8.73 -4.43 16.50
CA VAL A 197 -9.82 -4.10 15.55
C VAL A 197 -11.10 -3.81 16.32
N ASP A 198 -11.65 -2.60 16.18
CA ASP A 198 -12.91 -2.20 16.77
C ASP A 198 -13.88 -1.69 15.69
N THR A 199 -14.98 -2.42 15.49
CA THR A 199 -16.03 -2.10 14.53
C THR A 199 -17.18 -1.28 15.12
N SER A 200 -17.17 -1.01 16.42
CA SER A 200 -18.28 -0.34 17.14
C SER A 200 -18.49 1.12 16.72
N PHE A 201 -17.52 1.72 16.06
CA PHE A 201 -17.59 3.09 15.55
C PHE A 201 -18.08 3.20 14.11
N LEU A 202 -18.30 2.10 13.39
CA LEU A 202 -18.81 2.14 12.03
C LEU A 202 -20.25 2.68 12.00
N PRO A 203 -20.60 3.54 11.04
CA PRO A 203 -21.94 4.12 10.88
C PRO A 203 -22.87 3.12 10.16
N LEU A 204 -23.30 2.09 10.88
CA LEU A 204 -24.20 1.03 10.39
C LEU A 204 -25.64 1.35 10.68
#